data_2410f93eb75df02f75c2bd1aa1e0dbb1
#
_entry.id   2410f93eb75df02f75c2bd1aa1e0dbb1
#
_cell.length_a   1.000
_cell.length_b   1.000
_cell.length_c   1.000
_cell.angle_alpha   90.00
_cell.angle_beta   90.00
_cell.angle_gamma   90.00
#
_symmetry.space_group_name_H-M   'P 1'
#
loop_
_entity.id
_entity.type
_entity.pdbx_description
1 polymer ?
#
loop_
_entity_poly.entity_id
_entity_poly.type
_entity_poly.pdbx_seq_one_letter_code
_entity_poly.pdbx_strand_id
1 'polypeptide(L)'
;NNMSVSLGGATFVGPANHSTLQVATAGGTTSVQWSRNDSAAAISSGNANGYLTAIAPTIPAWTTSLNAVASALATTVNNAQAAGFDSAGTAGTDLFTGTTAATISVALTAGSKIAASSVAPAGGVASLNGSNADAMSALGRTANGADELYQDLVVSLGFAAQGAQQTSETVQ
;
A
#
# COMPACT_ATOMS: atom_id res chain seq x y z
N ASN A 1 37.95 1.94 -37.62
CA ASN A 1 36.52 1.78 -37.28
C ASN A 1 36.31 2.34 -35.87
N ASN A 2 35.63 3.48 -35.78
CA ASN A 2 35.25 4.07 -34.50
C ASN A 2 33.87 3.56 -34.13
N MET A 3 33.80 2.71 -33.12
CA MET A 3 32.52 2.28 -32.53
C MET A 3 32.12 3.25 -31.41
N SER A 4 30.84 3.61 -31.36
CA SER A 4 30.27 4.35 -30.25
C SER A 4 29.04 3.60 -29.71
N VAL A 5 28.84 3.66 -28.41
CA VAL A 5 27.66 3.14 -27.73
C VAL A 5 26.86 4.33 -27.20
N SER A 6 25.58 4.37 -27.45
CA SER A 6 24.68 5.41 -26.96
C SER A 6 23.63 4.85 -26.04
N LEU A 7 23.20 5.64 -25.07
CA LEU A 7 22.12 5.36 -24.15
C LEU A 7 21.14 6.53 -24.17
N GLY A 8 19.89 6.27 -24.57
CA GLY A 8 18.86 7.30 -24.66
C GLY A 8 19.23 8.49 -25.57
N GLY A 9 19.99 8.24 -26.65
CA GLY A 9 20.46 9.28 -27.58
C GLY A 9 21.71 10.04 -27.15
N ALA A 10 22.21 9.81 -25.94
CA ALA A 10 23.49 10.38 -25.47
C ALA A 10 24.63 9.37 -25.60
N THR A 11 25.82 9.83 -25.95
CA THR A 11 27.01 8.98 -26.07
C THR A 11 27.43 8.46 -24.69
N PHE A 12 27.39 7.14 -24.53
CA PHE A 12 27.87 6.46 -23.33
C PHE A 12 29.39 6.14 -23.45
N VAL A 13 29.76 5.54 -24.57
CA VAL A 13 31.16 5.28 -24.89
C VAL A 13 31.43 5.79 -26.32
N GLY A 14 32.43 6.66 -26.46
CA GLY A 14 32.89 7.19 -27.76
C GLY A 14 34.33 6.80 -28.03
N PRO A 15 34.88 7.18 -29.20
CA PRO A 15 36.21 6.79 -29.61
C PRO A 15 37.35 7.27 -28.68
N ALA A 16 37.16 8.39 -27.99
CA ALA A 16 38.15 9.02 -27.11
C ALA A 16 37.62 9.39 -25.73
N ASN A 17 36.32 9.13 -25.46
CA ASN A 17 35.69 9.51 -24.19
C ASN A 17 34.66 8.47 -23.77
N HIS A 18 34.37 8.47 -22.48
CA HIS A 18 33.24 7.72 -21.90
C HIS A 18 32.53 8.61 -20.89
N SER A 19 31.25 8.31 -20.71
CA SER A 19 30.40 8.92 -19.67
C SER A 19 30.09 7.89 -18.59
N THR A 20 30.00 8.32 -17.34
CA THR A 20 29.63 7.45 -16.22
C THR A 20 28.21 7.73 -15.79
N LEU A 21 27.55 6.69 -15.28
CA LEU A 21 26.22 6.77 -14.69
C LEU A 21 26.33 6.69 -13.17
N GLN A 22 25.39 7.34 -12.51
CA GLN A 22 25.21 7.25 -11.06
C GLN A 22 23.75 6.99 -10.73
N VAL A 23 23.52 6.36 -9.60
CA VAL A 23 22.18 6.22 -9.01
C VAL A 23 21.96 7.39 -8.05
N ALA A 24 20.87 8.11 -8.23
CA ALA A 24 20.46 9.18 -7.34
C ALA A 24 19.09 8.84 -6.72
N THR A 25 18.96 9.15 -5.44
CA THR A 25 17.69 9.03 -4.72
C THR A 25 17.33 10.39 -4.14
N ALA A 26 16.19 10.94 -4.58
CA ALA A 26 15.68 12.21 -4.09
C ALA A 26 14.17 12.09 -3.86
N GLY A 27 13.69 12.53 -2.70
CA GLY A 27 12.27 12.48 -2.35
C GLY A 27 11.64 11.08 -2.39
N GLY A 28 12.44 10.03 -2.10
CA GLY A 28 12.00 8.64 -2.17
C GLY A 28 11.97 8.03 -3.59
N THR A 29 12.34 8.81 -4.60
CA THR A 29 12.42 8.32 -5.99
C THR A 29 13.87 8.01 -6.36
N THR A 30 14.11 6.79 -6.84
CA THR A 30 15.42 6.37 -7.35
C THR A 30 15.46 6.53 -8.86
N SER A 31 16.51 7.16 -9.36
CA SER A 31 16.76 7.38 -10.79
C SER A 31 18.21 7.13 -11.16
N VAL A 32 18.47 6.85 -12.43
CA VAL A 32 19.81 6.80 -12.98
C VAL A 32 20.09 8.10 -13.71
N GLN A 33 21.24 8.68 -13.46
CA GLN A 33 21.64 9.98 -13.96
C GLN A 33 23.05 9.92 -14.55
N TRP A 34 23.35 10.86 -15.45
CA TRP A 34 24.70 11.09 -15.94
C TRP A 34 25.53 11.79 -14.87
N SER A 35 26.62 11.19 -14.43
CA SER A 35 27.46 11.72 -13.34
C SER A 35 28.06 13.09 -13.63
N ARG A 36 28.13 13.48 -14.90
CA ARG A 36 28.77 14.76 -15.32
C ARG A 36 27.87 15.99 -15.10
N ASN A 37 26.56 15.83 -15.03
CA ASN A 37 25.60 16.96 -15.01
C ASN A 37 24.28 16.64 -14.33
N ASP A 38 24.17 15.51 -13.64
CA ASP A 38 22.99 15.04 -12.90
C ASP A 38 21.71 14.95 -13.75
N SER A 39 21.81 15.00 -15.08
CA SER A 39 20.67 14.82 -15.95
C SER A 39 20.22 13.35 -16.02
N ALA A 40 18.92 13.12 -16.11
CA ALA A 40 18.35 11.78 -16.18
C ALA A 40 18.92 10.99 -17.37
N ALA A 41 19.38 9.76 -17.13
CA ALA A 41 19.73 8.82 -18.17
C ALA A 41 18.47 8.07 -18.60
N ALA A 42 18.10 8.17 -19.88
CA ALA A 42 16.90 7.51 -20.42
C ALA A 42 17.16 6.01 -20.59
N ILE A 43 16.87 5.24 -19.55
CA ILE A 43 16.94 3.77 -19.56
C ILE A 43 15.54 3.25 -19.85
N SER A 44 15.28 2.78 -21.08
CA SER A 44 13.95 2.37 -21.55
C SER A 44 13.79 0.87 -21.75
N SER A 45 14.83 0.07 -21.50
CA SER A 45 14.80 -1.38 -21.71
C SER A 45 15.83 -2.12 -20.85
N GLY A 46 15.80 -3.45 -20.88
CA GLY A 46 16.69 -4.33 -20.15
C GLY A 46 16.43 -4.38 -18.63
N ASN A 47 17.22 -5.17 -17.91
CA ASN A 47 17.05 -5.40 -16.47
C ASN A 47 17.08 -4.11 -15.64
N ALA A 48 17.90 -3.13 -16.04
CA ALA A 48 17.98 -1.86 -15.32
C ALA A 48 16.65 -1.08 -15.38
N ASN A 49 15.98 -1.06 -16.54
CA ASN A 49 14.66 -0.46 -16.66
C ASN A 49 13.63 -1.22 -15.82
N GLY A 50 13.66 -2.55 -15.82
CA GLY A 50 12.78 -3.37 -14.99
C GLY A 50 12.91 -3.04 -13.50
N TYR A 51 14.13 -2.94 -12.99
CA TYR A 51 14.37 -2.55 -11.59
C TYR A 51 13.91 -1.13 -11.27
N LEU A 52 14.19 -0.16 -12.17
CA LEU A 52 13.74 1.22 -11.97
C LEU A 52 12.21 1.33 -11.97
N THR A 53 11.54 0.61 -12.86
CA THR A 53 10.07 0.55 -12.89
C THR A 53 9.50 -0.10 -11.62
N ALA A 54 10.13 -1.14 -11.10
CA ALA A 54 9.71 -1.77 -9.86
C ALA A 54 9.86 -0.82 -8.66
N ILE A 55 11.03 -0.18 -8.52
CA ILE A 55 11.36 0.65 -7.34
C ILE A 55 10.59 1.97 -7.35
N ALA A 56 10.50 2.65 -8.48
CA ALA A 56 9.94 4.00 -8.51
C ALA A 56 8.40 4.04 -8.59
N PRO A 57 7.70 3.50 -9.63
CA PRO A 57 6.24 3.58 -9.64
C PRO A 57 5.54 2.39 -8.97
N THR A 58 6.06 1.15 -9.14
CA THR A 58 5.27 -0.05 -8.85
C THR A 58 5.18 -0.33 -7.35
N ILE A 59 6.29 -0.44 -6.65
CA ILE A 59 6.31 -0.72 -5.19
C ILE A 59 5.63 0.41 -4.40
N PRO A 60 5.90 1.71 -4.66
CA PRO A 60 5.18 2.79 -4.01
C PRO A 60 3.67 2.77 -4.25
N ALA A 61 3.21 2.46 -5.46
CA ALA A 61 1.79 2.34 -5.76
C ALA A 61 1.12 1.22 -4.96
N TRP A 62 1.74 0.04 -4.89
CA TRP A 62 1.23 -1.07 -4.08
C TRP A 62 1.25 -0.78 -2.59
N THR A 63 2.29 -0.09 -2.10
CA THR A 63 2.36 0.37 -0.71
C THR A 63 1.19 1.32 -0.40
N THR A 64 0.87 2.24 -1.31
CA THR A 64 -0.27 3.15 -1.18
C THR A 64 -1.58 2.38 -1.13
N SER A 65 -1.79 1.42 -2.02
CA SER A 65 -3.00 0.59 -2.04
C SER A 65 -3.13 -0.25 -0.77
N LEU A 66 -2.04 -0.84 -0.27
CA LEU A 66 -2.05 -1.60 0.97
C LEU A 66 -2.32 -0.71 2.19
N ASN A 67 -1.80 0.52 2.20
CA ASN A 67 -2.12 1.51 3.23
C ASN A 67 -3.60 1.93 3.19
N ALA A 68 -4.19 2.02 1.99
CA ALA A 68 -5.63 2.30 1.86
C ALA A 68 -6.47 1.17 2.47
N VAL A 69 -6.11 -0.10 2.27
CA VAL A 69 -6.77 -1.25 2.91
C VAL A 69 -6.68 -1.13 4.44
N ALA A 70 -5.48 -0.89 4.98
CA ALA A 70 -5.27 -0.76 6.42
C ALA A 70 -6.06 0.41 7.02
N SER A 71 -6.08 1.56 6.33
CA SER A 71 -6.82 2.74 6.75
C SER A 71 -8.33 2.51 6.72
N ALA A 72 -8.86 1.86 5.68
CA ALA A 72 -10.27 1.51 5.57
C ALA A 72 -10.69 0.57 6.68
N LEU A 73 -9.89 -0.48 6.95
CA LEU A 73 -10.14 -1.42 8.03
C LEU A 73 -10.19 -0.72 9.39
N ALA A 74 -9.14 0.04 9.74
CA ALA A 74 -9.06 0.74 11.01
C ALA A 74 -10.22 1.72 11.19
N THR A 75 -10.48 2.55 10.19
CA THR A 75 -11.52 3.58 10.26
C THR A 75 -12.91 2.97 10.38
N THR A 76 -13.22 1.97 9.55
CA THR A 76 -14.56 1.37 9.52
C THR A 76 -14.86 0.64 10.81
N VAL A 77 -13.89 -0.13 11.34
CA VAL A 77 -14.08 -0.89 12.57
C VAL A 77 -14.10 0.04 13.80
N ASN A 78 -13.23 1.06 13.85
CA ASN A 78 -13.23 2.02 14.95
C ASN A 78 -14.54 2.82 14.99
N ASN A 79 -15.07 3.24 13.85
CA ASN A 79 -16.36 3.92 13.79
C ASN A 79 -17.51 3.02 14.31
N ALA A 80 -17.52 1.76 13.93
CA ALA A 80 -18.52 0.81 14.43
C ALA A 80 -18.33 0.53 15.92
N GLN A 81 -17.08 0.42 16.39
CA GLN A 81 -16.78 0.26 17.81
C GLN A 81 -17.25 1.49 18.62
N ALA A 82 -16.99 2.71 18.12
CA ALA A 82 -17.42 3.95 18.77
C ALA A 82 -18.95 4.14 18.81
N ALA A 83 -19.68 3.51 17.88
CA ALA A 83 -21.15 3.57 17.83
C ALA A 83 -21.85 2.68 18.87
N GLY A 84 -21.10 1.79 19.53
CA GLY A 84 -21.65 0.83 20.48
C GLY A 84 -21.19 1.05 21.93
N PHE A 85 -21.63 0.13 22.79
CA PHE A 85 -21.30 0.09 24.22
C PHE A 85 -20.69 -1.26 24.58
N ASP A 86 -19.69 -1.24 25.44
CA ASP A 86 -19.02 -2.42 26.00
C ASP A 86 -19.89 -3.11 27.08
N SER A 87 -19.41 -4.23 27.62
CA SER A 87 -20.13 -4.98 28.66
C SER A 87 -20.31 -4.20 29.97
N ALA A 88 -19.53 -3.15 30.21
CA ALA A 88 -19.66 -2.27 31.36
C ALA A 88 -20.54 -1.06 31.08
N GLY A 89 -21.08 -0.90 29.87
CA GLY A 89 -21.88 0.23 29.46
C GLY A 89 -21.08 1.47 29.08
N THR A 90 -19.79 1.32 28.86
CA THR A 90 -18.95 2.40 28.39
C THR A 90 -18.99 2.45 26.87
N ALA A 91 -19.04 3.64 26.28
CA ALA A 91 -18.91 3.80 24.83
C ALA A 91 -17.63 3.16 24.32
N GLY A 92 -17.70 2.51 23.18
CA GLY A 92 -16.56 1.84 22.58
C GLY A 92 -15.42 2.83 22.26
N THR A 93 -14.20 2.36 22.46
CA THR A 93 -12.98 3.07 22.08
C THR A 93 -12.34 2.39 20.89
N ASP A 94 -11.39 3.03 20.25
CA ASP A 94 -10.73 2.47 19.06
C ASP A 94 -10.22 1.04 19.27
N LEU A 95 -10.59 0.14 18.36
CA LEU A 95 -10.10 -1.24 18.33
C LEU A 95 -8.72 -1.31 17.68
N PHE A 96 -8.47 -0.47 16.69
CA PHE A 96 -7.19 -0.39 16.00
C PHE A 96 -6.54 0.98 16.19
N THR A 97 -5.20 0.97 16.28
CA THR A 97 -4.35 2.17 16.14
C THR A 97 -3.52 2.06 14.86
N GLY A 98 -3.07 3.22 14.35
CA GLY A 98 -2.34 3.29 13.10
C GLY A 98 -3.27 3.18 11.88
N THR A 99 -2.86 3.82 10.78
CA THR A 99 -3.66 3.92 9.54
C THR A 99 -2.90 3.45 8.31
N THR A 100 -1.72 2.84 8.48
CA THR A 100 -0.93 2.27 7.40
C THR A 100 -0.67 0.80 7.64
N ALA A 101 -0.38 0.04 6.61
CA ALA A 101 -0.06 -1.38 6.71
C ALA A 101 1.12 -1.67 7.65
N ALA A 102 2.06 -0.72 7.77
CA ALA A 102 3.22 -0.85 8.65
C ALA A 102 2.93 -0.49 10.12
N THR A 103 1.85 0.25 10.38
CA THR A 103 1.58 0.81 11.72
C THR A 103 0.30 0.32 12.37
N ILE A 104 -0.59 -0.31 11.59
CA ILE A 104 -1.85 -0.84 12.12
C ILE A 104 -1.58 -1.88 13.20
N SER A 105 -2.25 -1.74 14.32
CA SER A 105 -2.14 -2.66 15.46
C SER A 105 -3.43 -2.66 16.27
N VAL A 106 -3.67 -3.73 17.04
CA VAL A 106 -4.82 -3.82 17.93
C VAL A 106 -4.55 -2.99 19.18
N ALA A 107 -5.44 -2.04 19.47
CA ALA A 107 -5.39 -1.19 20.65
C ALA A 107 -6.12 -1.81 21.85
N LEU A 108 -7.21 -2.52 21.62
CA LEU A 108 -7.98 -3.17 22.67
C LEU A 108 -7.28 -4.43 23.18
N THR A 109 -7.03 -4.49 24.48
CA THR A 109 -6.36 -5.64 25.12
C THR A 109 -7.32 -6.59 25.83
N ALA A 110 -8.60 -6.23 25.95
CA ALA A 110 -9.60 -7.04 26.67
C ALA A 110 -10.88 -7.17 25.83
N GLY A 111 -11.37 -8.39 25.66
CA GLY A 111 -12.61 -8.66 24.94
C GLY A 111 -13.85 -8.01 25.56
N SER A 112 -13.84 -7.75 26.87
CA SER A 112 -14.91 -7.02 27.57
C SER A 112 -15.06 -5.56 27.12
N LYS A 113 -14.09 -5.01 26.40
CA LYS A 113 -14.10 -3.67 25.82
C LYS A 113 -14.64 -3.60 24.42
N ILE A 114 -14.99 -4.73 23.84
CA ILE A 114 -15.65 -4.77 22.54
C ILE A 114 -17.08 -4.23 22.71
N ALA A 115 -17.43 -3.21 21.96
CA ALA A 115 -18.74 -2.55 22.01
C ALA A 115 -19.78 -3.33 21.21
N ALA A 116 -20.25 -4.45 21.76
CA ALA A 116 -21.18 -5.36 21.10
C ALA A 116 -22.63 -4.84 21.09
N SER A 117 -23.00 -4.00 22.05
CA SER A 117 -24.36 -3.47 22.19
C SER A 117 -24.54 -2.14 21.46
N SER A 118 -25.65 -1.94 20.77
CA SER A 118 -26.05 -0.64 20.22
C SER A 118 -26.84 0.22 21.25
N VAL A 119 -27.12 -0.31 22.45
CA VAL A 119 -27.91 0.35 23.48
C VAL A 119 -27.10 0.38 24.79
N ALA A 120 -27.02 1.57 25.40
CA ALA A 120 -26.40 1.69 26.71
C ALA A 120 -27.14 0.85 27.73
N PRO A 121 -26.44 0.09 28.60
CA PRO A 121 -27.07 -0.68 29.67
C PRO A 121 -27.88 0.22 30.60
N ALA A 122 -29.05 -0.22 30.96
CA ALA A 122 -29.90 0.46 31.94
C ALA A 122 -29.75 -0.18 33.33
N GLY A 123 -29.63 0.63 34.38
CA GLY A 123 -29.61 0.16 35.76
C GLY A 123 -28.40 -0.67 36.17
N GLY A 124 -27.27 -0.52 35.50
CA GLY A 124 -26.01 -1.21 35.85
C GLY A 124 -25.98 -2.69 35.45
N VAL A 125 -26.92 -3.16 34.65
CA VAL A 125 -26.97 -4.54 34.13
C VAL A 125 -26.42 -4.53 32.70
N ALA A 126 -25.49 -5.44 32.39
CA ALA A 126 -24.97 -5.58 31.03
C ALA A 126 -26.10 -5.75 30.01
N SER A 127 -26.03 -5.06 28.87
CA SER A 127 -27.00 -5.22 27.80
C SER A 127 -26.79 -6.57 27.12
N LEU A 128 -27.89 -7.31 26.90
CA LEU A 128 -27.94 -8.52 26.07
C LEU A 128 -28.12 -8.19 24.58
N ASN A 129 -28.14 -6.91 24.23
CA ASN A 129 -28.24 -6.47 22.84
C ASN A 129 -26.93 -6.67 22.09
N GLY A 130 -26.96 -7.44 21.01
CA GLY A 130 -25.79 -7.72 20.16
C GLY A 130 -25.83 -6.97 18.81
N SER A 131 -26.72 -6.00 18.64
CA SER A 131 -26.95 -5.37 17.33
C SER A 131 -25.73 -4.64 16.77
N ASN A 132 -24.85 -4.12 17.64
CA ASN A 132 -23.61 -3.49 17.14
C ASN A 132 -22.61 -4.55 16.67
N ALA A 133 -22.55 -5.72 17.32
CA ALA A 133 -21.73 -6.83 16.83
C ALA A 133 -22.25 -7.35 15.46
N ASP A 134 -23.58 -7.41 15.28
CA ASP A 134 -24.16 -7.75 13.98
C ASP A 134 -23.80 -6.71 12.91
N ALA A 135 -23.90 -5.42 13.22
CA ALA A 135 -23.46 -4.35 12.33
C ALA A 135 -21.95 -4.45 11.99
N MET A 136 -21.11 -4.73 12.97
CA MET A 136 -19.67 -4.95 12.75
C MET A 136 -19.42 -6.16 11.84
N SER A 137 -20.19 -7.25 11.97
CA SER A 137 -20.06 -8.43 11.10
C SER A 137 -20.39 -8.14 9.64
N ALA A 138 -21.19 -7.12 9.37
CA ALA A 138 -21.57 -6.72 8.03
C ALA A 138 -20.54 -5.82 7.33
N LEU A 139 -19.52 -5.30 8.06
CA LEU A 139 -18.55 -4.36 7.53
C LEU A 139 -17.72 -4.92 6.37
N GLY A 140 -17.45 -6.23 6.36
CA GLY A 140 -16.75 -6.89 5.25
C GLY A 140 -17.49 -6.84 3.90
N ARG A 141 -18.76 -6.42 3.89
CA ARG A 141 -19.58 -6.28 2.68
C ARG A 141 -19.81 -4.81 2.29
N THR A 142 -19.16 -3.88 2.95
CA THR A 142 -19.33 -2.45 2.71
C THR A 142 -18.62 -2.07 1.41
N ALA A 143 -19.30 -1.37 0.51
CA ALA A 143 -18.71 -0.84 -0.70
C ALA A 143 -17.53 0.10 -0.36
N ASN A 144 -16.46 -0.01 -1.11
CA ASN A 144 -15.16 0.64 -0.86
C ASN A 144 -14.57 0.30 0.53
N GLY A 145 -14.99 -0.82 1.11
CA GLY A 145 -14.44 -1.35 2.36
C GLY A 145 -13.08 -2.02 2.17
N ALA A 146 -12.47 -2.45 3.28
CA ALA A 146 -11.16 -3.07 3.25
C ALA A 146 -11.08 -4.31 2.34
N ASP A 147 -12.15 -5.14 2.32
CA ASP A 147 -12.20 -6.36 1.52
C ASP A 147 -12.20 -6.06 0.02
N GLU A 148 -12.99 -5.08 -0.44
CA GLU A 148 -13.03 -4.67 -1.84
C GLU A 148 -11.69 -4.07 -2.27
N LEU A 149 -11.13 -3.15 -1.48
CA LEU A 149 -9.81 -2.57 -1.74
C LEU A 149 -8.70 -3.63 -1.79
N TYR A 150 -8.79 -4.66 -0.94
CA TYR A 150 -7.85 -5.77 -0.97
C TYR A 150 -8.01 -6.63 -2.22
N GLN A 151 -9.23 -6.91 -2.65
CA GLN A 151 -9.50 -7.63 -3.90
C GLN A 151 -8.95 -6.87 -5.11
N ASP A 152 -9.16 -5.56 -5.16
CA ASP A 152 -8.63 -4.70 -6.23
C ASP A 152 -7.08 -4.72 -6.25
N LEU A 153 -6.45 -4.69 -5.08
CA LEU A 153 -5.00 -4.82 -4.97
C LEU A 153 -4.52 -6.18 -5.51
N VAL A 154 -5.16 -7.28 -5.12
CA VAL A 154 -4.79 -8.63 -5.60
C VAL A 154 -4.95 -8.75 -7.11
N VAL A 155 -6.04 -8.23 -7.66
CA VAL A 155 -6.30 -8.21 -9.10
C VAL A 155 -5.23 -7.39 -9.83
N SER A 156 -4.90 -6.20 -9.33
CA SER A 156 -3.87 -5.34 -9.92
C SER A 156 -2.48 -5.98 -9.90
N LEU A 157 -2.13 -6.68 -8.81
CA LEU A 157 -0.90 -7.46 -8.71
C LEU A 157 -0.85 -8.60 -9.73
N GLY A 158 -1.97 -9.31 -9.92
CA GLY A 158 -2.10 -10.37 -10.90
C GLY A 158 -1.86 -9.87 -12.34
N PHE A 159 -2.48 -8.75 -12.71
CA PHE A 159 -2.25 -8.14 -14.02
C PHE A 159 -0.81 -7.65 -14.21
N ALA A 160 -0.22 -7.05 -13.19
CA ALA A 160 1.17 -6.59 -13.26
C ALA A 160 2.14 -7.77 -13.42
N ALA A 161 1.94 -8.87 -12.70
CA ALA A 161 2.75 -10.08 -12.82
C ALA A 161 2.63 -10.71 -14.23
N GLN A 162 1.41 -10.81 -14.75
CA GLN A 162 1.17 -11.31 -16.10
C GLN A 162 1.83 -10.43 -17.17
N GLY A 163 1.71 -9.12 -17.05
CA GLY A 163 2.35 -8.17 -17.97
C GLY A 163 3.87 -8.27 -17.95
N ALA A 164 4.47 -8.43 -16.77
CA ALA A 164 5.92 -8.62 -16.62
C ALA A 164 6.38 -9.93 -17.26
N GLN A 165 5.63 -11.02 -17.09
CA GLN A 165 5.92 -12.31 -17.72
C GLN A 165 5.87 -12.23 -19.25
N GLN A 166 4.81 -11.65 -19.82
CA GLN A 166 4.67 -11.46 -21.26
C GLN A 166 5.82 -10.63 -21.85
N THR A 167 6.21 -9.56 -21.14
CA THR A 167 7.35 -8.73 -21.56
C THR A 167 8.65 -9.53 -21.56
N SER A 168 8.88 -10.35 -20.54
CA SER A 168 10.07 -11.21 -20.45
C SER A 168 10.14 -12.24 -21.60
N GLU A 169 9.01 -12.83 -21.98
CA GLU A 169 8.93 -13.82 -23.06
C GLU A 169 9.15 -13.18 -24.44
N THR A 170 8.77 -11.91 -24.62
CA THR A 170 8.90 -11.21 -25.89
C THR A 170 10.34 -10.73 -26.17
N VAL A 171 11.18 -10.63 -25.14
CA VAL A 171 12.56 -10.10 -25.23
C VAL A 171 13.60 -11.23 -25.33
N GLN A 172 13.20 -12.50 -25.29
CA GLN A 172 14.06 -13.66 -25.59
C GLN A 172 14.08 -13.98 -27.07
#